data_adee36e48551b99bae15ca8cf061418b
#
_entry.id   adee36e48551b99bae15ca8cf061418b
#
_cell.length_a   1.000
_cell.length_b   1.000
_cell.length_c   1.000
_cell.angle_alpha   90.00
_cell.angle_beta   90.00
_cell.angle_gamma   90.00
#
_symmetry.space_group_name_H-M   'P 1'
#
loop_
_entity.id
_entity.type
_entity.pdbx_description
1 polymer ?
#
loop_
_entity_poly.entity_id
_entity_poly.type
_entity_poly.pdbx_seq_one_letter_code
_entity_poly.pdbx_strand_id
1 'polypeptide(L)'
;MADKLTPSDVKGLFEKLSNWGRWGKEDQRGALNFITNEKRVAAARLVQAGESVSMALPLATIPAPDNPNPVTHLMVQAGGDAHEQALPYSGDYFAIAPHGMANTHIDALCHVFWQNKMYNGFDASEVGSHGAKKCAIDVTRAGIVSRGVLLDIPRLKKIEWMEPGQKILPEDLDAACLPWLHERRIAVLGCDAVSDVVPSGYDGIMLPIHVGTLVAMGIHLIDNADLDAVSSTSVKLGRNEFLFSMAPLILERGTASPVNPLAIF
;
A
#
# COMPACT_ATOMS: atom_id res chain seq x y z
N MET A 1 -14.85 -4.89 27.26
CA MET A 1 -13.70 -5.37 26.45
C MET A 1 -14.32 -6.21 25.35
N ALA A 2 -14.10 -5.84 24.08
CA ALA A 2 -14.53 -6.70 22.98
C ALA A 2 -13.79 -8.04 23.09
N ASP A 3 -14.49 -9.17 22.89
CA ASP A 3 -13.88 -10.47 22.94
C ASP A 3 -12.79 -10.56 21.87
N LYS A 4 -11.62 -11.06 22.24
CA LYS A 4 -10.49 -11.22 21.33
C LYS A 4 -10.87 -12.23 20.24
N LEU A 5 -10.74 -11.86 18.96
CA LEU A 5 -11.01 -12.76 17.84
C LEU A 5 -10.18 -14.04 17.93
N THR A 6 -10.80 -15.17 17.63
CA THR A 6 -10.11 -16.46 17.45
C THR A 6 -9.59 -16.60 16.02
N PRO A 7 -8.64 -17.51 15.74
CA PRO A 7 -8.25 -17.80 14.35
C PRO A 7 -9.42 -18.22 13.46
N SER A 8 -10.44 -18.87 14.02
CA SER A 8 -11.66 -19.24 13.29
C SER A 8 -12.48 -18.03 12.91
N ASP A 9 -12.60 -17.05 13.81
CA ASP A 9 -13.32 -15.81 13.54
C ASP A 9 -12.65 -15.03 12.43
N VAL A 10 -11.31 -14.92 12.44
CA VAL A 10 -10.54 -14.22 11.39
C VAL A 10 -10.72 -14.92 10.04
N LYS A 11 -10.68 -16.24 9.97
CA LYS A 11 -10.98 -17.00 8.75
C LYS A 11 -12.41 -16.73 8.27
N GLY A 12 -13.37 -16.70 9.18
CA GLY A 12 -14.76 -16.35 8.87
C GLY A 12 -14.92 -14.92 8.32
N LEU A 13 -14.07 -13.97 8.78
CA LEU A 13 -14.05 -12.63 8.22
C LEU A 13 -13.59 -12.62 6.74
N PHE A 14 -12.56 -13.39 6.39
CA PHE A 14 -12.09 -13.47 5.00
C PHE A 14 -13.19 -13.93 4.04
N GLU A 15 -13.99 -14.91 4.45
CA GLU A 15 -15.13 -15.39 3.66
C GLU A 15 -16.24 -14.35 3.59
N LYS A 16 -16.65 -13.81 4.74
CA LYS A 16 -17.77 -12.87 4.88
C LYS A 16 -17.53 -11.54 4.16
N LEU A 17 -16.28 -11.05 4.14
CA LEU A 17 -15.90 -9.75 3.59
C LEU A 17 -15.37 -9.87 2.15
N SER A 18 -15.42 -11.05 1.55
CA SER A 18 -14.93 -11.28 0.19
C SER A 18 -15.70 -10.44 -0.83
N ASN A 19 -14.95 -9.75 -1.68
CA ASN A 19 -15.47 -9.03 -2.84
C ASN A 19 -15.34 -9.85 -4.15
N TRP A 20 -15.03 -11.14 -4.04
CA TRP A 20 -14.88 -12.00 -5.22
C TRP A 20 -16.16 -12.04 -6.04
N GLY A 21 -16.02 -11.91 -7.36
CA GLY A 21 -17.16 -11.87 -8.29
C GLY A 21 -17.95 -10.57 -8.27
N ARG A 22 -17.71 -9.64 -7.36
CA ARG A 22 -18.48 -8.39 -7.21
C ARG A 22 -18.48 -7.54 -8.50
N TRP A 23 -17.36 -7.52 -9.20
CA TRP A 23 -17.18 -6.80 -10.48
C TRP A 23 -16.97 -7.76 -11.65
N GLY A 24 -17.41 -9.00 -11.50
CA GLY A 24 -17.27 -10.06 -12.48
C GLY A 24 -16.10 -10.99 -12.16
N LYS A 25 -16.19 -12.22 -12.66
CA LYS A 25 -15.21 -13.28 -12.36
C LYS A 25 -13.80 -13.04 -12.97
N GLU A 26 -13.69 -12.14 -13.94
CA GLU A 26 -12.41 -11.78 -14.57
C GLU A 26 -11.83 -10.47 -14.00
N ASP A 27 -12.49 -9.86 -13.00
CA ASP A 27 -11.98 -8.64 -12.39
C ASP A 27 -10.65 -8.87 -11.68
N GLN A 28 -9.70 -7.96 -11.92
CA GLN A 28 -8.35 -7.98 -11.36
C GLN A 28 -8.00 -6.68 -10.63
N ARG A 29 -8.94 -5.71 -10.59
CA ARG A 29 -8.72 -4.39 -10.00
C ARG A 29 -9.19 -4.30 -8.55
N GLY A 30 -10.06 -5.20 -8.14
CA GLY A 30 -10.58 -5.23 -6.78
C GLY A 30 -11.27 -3.94 -6.37
N ALA A 31 -10.98 -3.48 -5.16
CA ALA A 31 -11.58 -2.30 -4.55
C ALA A 31 -11.28 -0.99 -5.29
N LEU A 32 -10.29 -0.94 -6.19
CA LEU A 32 -10.07 0.23 -7.07
C LEU A 32 -11.29 0.53 -7.95
N ASN A 33 -12.17 -0.44 -8.18
CA ASN A 33 -13.44 -0.22 -8.87
C ASN A 33 -14.42 0.69 -8.10
N PHE A 34 -14.20 0.92 -6.81
CA PHE A 34 -14.94 1.93 -6.05
C PHE A 34 -14.57 3.37 -6.40
N ILE A 35 -13.41 3.58 -7.05
CA ILE A 35 -12.95 4.92 -7.46
C ILE A 35 -13.60 5.26 -8.80
N THR A 36 -14.77 5.91 -8.76
CA THR A 36 -15.48 6.38 -9.95
C THR A 36 -14.97 7.75 -10.41
N ASN A 37 -15.38 8.19 -11.60
CA ASN A 37 -15.05 9.53 -12.11
C ASN A 37 -15.60 10.63 -11.20
N GLU A 38 -16.81 10.46 -10.68
CA GLU A 38 -17.46 11.41 -9.77
C GLU A 38 -16.67 11.54 -8.46
N LYS A 39 -16.16 10.42 -7.92
CA LYS A 39 -15.29 10.44 -6.73
C LYS A 39 -13.96 11.14 -6.99
N ARG A 40 -13.36 10.97 -8.17
CA ARG A 40 -12.13 11.71 -8.55
C ARG A 40 -12.40 13.22 -8.63
N VAL A 41 -13.50 13.62 -9.26
CA VAL A 41 -13.90 15.03 -9.33
C VAL A 41 -14.17 15.59 -7.93
N ALA A 42 -14.86 14.84 -7.07
CA ALA A 42 -15.11 15.25 -5.69
C ALA A 42 -13.81 15.37 -4.89
N ALA A 43 -12.86 14.43 -5.06
CA ALA A 43 -11.56 14.47 -4.41
C ALA A 43 -10.72 15.69 -4.85
N ALA A 44 -10.74 16.03 -6.13
CA ALA A 44 -10.02 17.20 -6.65
C ALA A 44 -10.51 18.52 -6.02
N ARG A 45 -11.77 18.61 -5.58
CA ARG A 45 -12.32 19.77 -4.87
C ARG A 45 -11.83 19.92 -3.44
N LEU A 46 -11.11 18.92 -2.91
CA LEU A 46 -10.47 19.01 -1.61
C LEU A 46 -9.20 19.88 -1.62
N VAL A 47 -8.65 20.14 -2.79
CA VAL A 47 -7.49 21.03 -2.91
C VAL A 47 -7.95 22.46 -2.68
N GLN A 48 -7.53 23.05 -1.53
CA GLN A 48 -7.89 24.40 -1.13
C GLN A 48 -6.65 25.25 -0.80
N ALA A 49 -5.61 24.64 -0.22
CA ALA A 49 -4.37 25.31 0.14
C ALA A 49 -3.31 25.19 -0.98
N GLY A 50 -3.42 24.20 -1.85
CA GLY A 50 -2.41 23.90 -2.87
C GLY A 50 -1.11 23.30 -2.29
N GLU A 51 -1.11 22.93 -1.01
CA GLU A 51 0.04 22.33 -0.32
C GLU A 51 0.14 20.86 -0.66
N SER A 52 1.28 20.44 -1.26
CA SER A 52 1.53 19.04 -1.64
C SER A 52 2.58 18.42 -0.73
N VAL A 53 2.27 17.24 -0.19
CA VAL A 53 3.09 16.51 0.77
C VAL A 53 3.39 15.11 0.22
N SER A 54 4.68 14.74 0.15
CA SER A 54 5.11 13.38 -0.16
C SER A 54 4.85 12.47 1.04
N MET A 55 4.40 11.25 0.78
CA MET A 55 4.25 10.19 1.77
C MET A 55 5.22 9.03 1.47
N ALA A 56 6.37 9.30 0.87
CA ALA A 56 7.36 8.29 0.58
C ALA A 56 8.65 8.51 1.35
N LEU A 57 9.18 7.42 1.90
CA LEU A 57 10.57 7.37 2.37
C LEU A 57 11.54 7.48 1.19
N PRO A 58 12.72 8.09 1.37
CA PRO A 58 13.80 7.97 0.41
C PRO A 58 14.16 6.50 0.16
N LEU A 59 14.50 6.17 -1.10
CA LEU A 59 14.91 4.81 -1.42
C LEU A 59 16.18 4.40 -0.65
N ALA A 60 16.10 3.31 0.10
CA ALA A 60 17.14 2.86 1.01
C ALA A 60 18.25 2.10 0.25
N THR A 61 19.39 2.73 0.04
CA THR A 61 20.55 2.19 -0.68
C THR A 61 21.58 1.53 0.24
N ILE A 62 21.42 1.60 1.57
CA ILE A 62 22.35 1.07 2.56
C ILE A 62 21.78 -0.21 3.15
N PRO A 63 22.57 -1.31 3.23
CA PRO A 63 22.14 -2.52 3.91
C PRO A 63 21.89 -2.28 5.40
N ALA A 64 20.79 -2.85 5.92
CA ALA A 64 20.43 -2.81 7.33
C ALA A 64 19.64 -4.08 7.70
N PRO A 65 19.41 -4.39 8.98
CA PRO A 65 18.60 -5.56 9.38
C PRO A 65 17.20 -5.58 8.78
N ASP A 66 16.58 -4.42 8.61
CA ASP A 66 15.29 -4.20 7.96
C ASP A 66 15.40 -3.99 6.44
N ASN A 67 16.61 -3.85 5.92
CA ASN A 67 16.92 -3.66 4.49
C ASN A 67 17.99 -4.64 3.99
N PRO A 68 17.74 -5.95 3.99
CA PRO A 68 18.73 -6.95 3.55
C PRO A 68 18.99 -6.91 2.04
N ASN A 69 18.10 -6.32 1.25
CA ASN A 69 18.20 -6.17 -0.20
C ASN A 69 18.10 -4.69 -0.59
N PRO A 70 19.14 -3.89 -0.31
CA PRO A 70 19.11 -2.45 -0.53
C PRO A 70 18.93 -2.12 -2.03
N VAL A 71 18.38 -0.95 -2.29
CA VAL A 71 18.29 -0.43 -3.66
C VAL A 71 19.69 -0.30 -4.24
N THR A 72 19.91 -0.89 -5.40
CA THR A 72 21.13 -0.65 -6.18
C THR A 72 20.96 0.62 -6.97
N HIS A 73 21.83 1.60 -6.75
CA HIS A 73 21.87 2.83 -7.55
C HIS A 73 23.31 3.04 -8.07
N LEU A 74 23.46 3.12 -9.37
CA LEU A 74 24.74 3.28 -10.05
C LEU A 74 24.64 4.41 -11.08
N MET A 75 25.70 5.17 -11.24
CA MET A 75 25.85 6.08 -12.37
C MET A 75 26.34 5.28 -13.59
N VAL A 76 25.55 5.24 -14.65
CA VAL A 76 25.94 4.66 -15.94
C VAL A 76 26.87 5.64 -16.69
N GLN A 77 26.59 6.95 -16.54
CA GLN A 77 27.35 8.05 -17.10
C GLN A 77 27.40 9.17 -16.06
N ALA A 78 28.58 9.63 -15.71
CA ALA A 78 28.79 10.75 -14.80
C ALA A 78 29.13 12.05 -15.57
N GLY A 79 28.84 13.20 -14.98
CA GLY A 79 29.14 14.50 -15.59
C GLY A 79 30.64 14.73 -15.86
N GLY A 80 31.53 14.14 -15.01
CA GLY A 80 32.97 14.18 -15.21
C GLY A 80 33.48 13.40 -16.42
N ASP A 81 32.72 12.41 -16.89
CA ASP A 81 33.09 11.57 -18.04
C ASP A 81 32.64 12.17 -19.39
N ALA A 82 31.97 13.30 -19.36
CA ALA A 82 31.24 13.83 -20.49
C ALA A 82 32.09 14.79 -21.38
N HIS A 83 33.33 15.11 -21.00
CA HIS A 83 34.13 16.15 -21.60
C HIS A 83 34.47 15.94 -23.10
N GLU A 84 34.47 14.69 -23.56
CA GLU A 84 34.84 14.36 -24.96
C GLU A 84 33.63 13.89 -25.78
N GLN A 85 32.42 14.00 -25.24
CA GLN A 85 31.20 13.50 -25.92
C GLN A 85 30.53 14.62 -26.73
N ALA A 86 29.98 14.26 -27.88
CA ALA A 86 29.20 15.17 -28.72
C ALA A 86 27.91 15.66 -28.04
N LEU A 87 27.35 14.83 -27.12
CA LEU A 87 26.20 15.15 -26.29
C LEU A 87 26.48 14.73 -24.85
N PRO A 88 26.98 15.63 -23.97
CA PRO A 88 27.20 15.35 -22.56
C PRO A 88 25.88 15.09 -21.84
N TYR A 89 25.82 14.01 -21.06
CA TYR A 89 24.66 13.66 -20.21
C TYR A 89 25.12 12.93 -18.94
N SER A 90 24.21 12.83 -17.98
CA SER A 90 24.33 11.90 -16.87
C SER A 90 23.20 10.85 -16.93
N GLY A 91 23.49 9.64 -16.51
CA GLY A 91 22.52 8.55 -16.56
C GLY A 91 22.65 7.64 -15.35
N ASP A 92 21.51 7.16 -14.88
CA ASP A 92 21.38 6.30 -13.72
C ASP A 92 20.93 4.90 -14.12
N TYR A 93 21.34 3.93 -13.33
CA TYR A 93 20.74 2.61 -13.25
C TYR A 93 20.31 2.37 -11.82
N PHE A 94 19.08 1.91 -11.61
CA PHE A 94 18.66 1.44 -10.30
C PHE A 94 17.91 0.11 -10.40
N ALA A 95 18.04 -0.72 -9.37
CA ALA A 95 17.28 -1.94 -9.20
C ALA A 95 16.76 -2.01 -7.77
N ILE A 96 15.54 -2.49 -7.58
CA ILE A 96 14.85 -2.50 -6.30
C ILE A 96 14.05 -3.79 -6.11
N ALA A 97 14.14 -4.36 -4.90
CA ALA A 97 13.16 -5.30 -4.37
C ALA A 97 12.13 -4.48 -3.57
N PRO A 98 10.92 -4.21 -4.10
CA PRO A 98 10.01 -3.25 -3.47
C PRO A 98 9.47 -3.74 -2.13
N HIS A 99 9.14 -5.04 -2.02
CA HIS A 99 8.64 -5.62 -0.78
C HIS A 99 9.65 -5.61 0.36
N GLY A 100 9.18 -5.47 1.58
CA GLY A 100 10.02 -5.44 2.78
C GLY A 100 9.71 -4.23 3.66
N MET A 101 10.63 -3.87 4.56
CA MET A 101 10.41 -2.88 5.62
C MET A 101 11.10 -1.53 5.38
N ALA A 102 11.80 -1.35 4.24
CA ALA A 102 12.67 -0.18 4.05
C ALA A 102 12.18 0.83 3.01
N ASN A 103 11.37 0.40 2.06
CA ASN A 103 10.96 1.26 0.95
C ASN A 103 9.44 1.41 0.91
N THR A 104 8.96 2.61 0.66
CA THR A 104 7.53 2.84 0.41
C THR A 104 7.13 2.17 -0.89
N HIS A 105 6.17 1.25 -0.82
CA HIS A 105 5.70 0.50 -1.98
C HIS A 105 4.20 0.22 -1.91
N ILE A 106 3.62 -0.12 -3.04
CA ILE A 106 2.25 -0.63 -3.13
C ILE A 106 2.28 -2.09 -3.55
N ASP A 107 1.49 -2.90 -2.86
CA ASP A 107 1.27 -4.30 -3.18
C ASP A 107 0.18 -4.49 -4.22
N ALA A 108 0.46 -5.36 -5.19
CA ALA A 108 -0.53 -5.87 -6.11
C ALA A 108 -1.37 -6.98 -5.45
N LEU A 109 -2.58 -7.22 -5.99
CA LEU A 109 -3.50 -8.24 -5.43
C LEU A 109 -3.00 -9.69 -5.65
N CYS A 110 -1.88 -9.87 -6.35
CA CYS A 110 -1.19 -11.15 -6.53
C CYS A 110 0.00 -11.34 -5.59
N HIS A 111 0.24 -10.42 -4.63
CA HIS A 111 1.40 -10.51 -3.74
C HIS A 111 1.25 -11.61 -2.68
N VAL A 112 0.07 -11.77 -2.09
CA VAL A 112 -0.20 -12.75 -1.02
C VAL A 112 -1.24 -13.78 -1.46
N PHE A 113 -1.10 -14.99 -0.94
CA PHE A 113 -2.00 -16.10 -1.22
C PHE A 113 -2.65 -16.63 0.07
N TRP A 114 -3.91 -17.00 -0.04
CA TRP A 114 -4.63 -17.73 0.99
C TRP A 114 -5.24 -19.00 0.41
N GLN A 115 -4.93 -20.16 0.98
CA GLN A 115 -5.36 -21.46 0.47
C GLN A 115 -5.09 -21.63 -1.05
N ASN A 116 -3.88 -21.26 -1.48
CA ASN A 116 -3.44 -21.27 -2.88
C ASN A 116 -4.26 -20.36 -3.84
N LYS A 117 -4.95 -19.36 -3.30
CA LYS A 117 -5.70 -18.38 -4.09
C LYS A 117 -5.23 -16.96 -3.79
N MET A 118 -5.29 -16.11 -4.80
CA MET A 118 -5.22 -14.66 -4.70
C MET A 118 -6.63 -14.06 -4.89
N TYR A 119 -6.72 -12.73 -4.94
CA TYR A 119 -7.97 -12.02 -5.17
C TYR A 119 -8.80 -12.64 -6.31
N ASN A 120 -10.12 -12.61 -6.15
CA ASN A 120 -11.14 -13.10 -7.09
C ASN A 120 -11.02 -14.61 -7.41
N GLY A 121 -10.35 -15.38 -6.56
CA GLY A 121 -10.22 -16.82 -6.67
C GLY A 121 -9.21 -17.30 -7.71
N PHE A 122 -8.42 -16.41 -8.31
CA PHE A 122 -7.34 -16.81 -9.21
C PHE A 122 -6.31 -17.67 -8.47
N ASP A 123 -5.76 -18.66 -9.15
CA ASP A 123 -4.83 -19.62 -8.58
C ASP A 123 -3.44 -18.99 -8.35
N ALA A 124 -2.77 -19.37 -7.26
CA ALA A 124 -1.42 -18.91 -6.97
C ALA A 124 -0.41 -19.26 -8.06
N SER A 125 -0.64 -20.33 -8.83
CA SER A 125 0.18 -20.73 -9.97
C SER A 125 0.16 -19.74 -11.14
N GLU A 126 -0.76 -18.77 -11.16
CA GLU A 126 -0.73 -17.66 -12.12
C GLU A 126 0.46 -16.70 -11.87
N VAL A 127 1.15 -16.83 -10.73
CA VAL A 127 2.41 -16.13 -10.44
C VAL A 127 3.56 -17.11 -10.58
N GLY A 128 4.34 -16.96 -11.63
CA GLY A 128 5.49 -17.82 -11.95
C GLY A 128 6.80 -17.06 -12.04
N SER A 129 7.87 -17.71 -12.48
CA SER A 129 9.20 -17.11 -12.65
C SER A 129 9.25 -15.89 -13.60
N HIS A 130 8.24 -15.73 -14.44
CA HIS A 130 8.10 -14.60 -15.37
C HIS A 130 7.09 -13.54 -14.88
N GLY A 131 6.75 -13.56 -13.58
CA GLY A 131 5.80 -12.64 -12.95
C GLY A 131 4.35 -13.13 -12.96
N ALA A 132 3.45 -12.26 -12.58
CA ALA A 132 2.03 -12.55 -12.42
C ALA A 132 1.27 -12.42 -13.75
N LYS A 133 0.43 -13.40 -14.08
CA LYS A 133 -0.49 -13.34 -15.23
C LYS A 133 -1.82 -12.72 -14.87
N LYS A 134 -2.16 -12.69 -13.57
CA LYS A 134 -3.40 -12.16 -13.02
C LYS A 134 -3.08 -11.24 -11.83
N CYS A 135 -3.89 -10.21 -11.65
CA CYS A 135 -3.83 -9.29 -10.51
C CYS A 135 -2.49 -8.58 -10.32
N ALA A 136 -1.69 -8.41 -11.39
CA ALA A 136 -0.41 -7.72 -11.34
C ALA A 136 -0.57 -6.21 -11.12
N ILE A 137 0.52 -5.53 -10.75
CA ILE A 137 0.50 -4.10 -10.41
C ILE A 137 0.09 -3.21 -11.59
N ASP A 138 0.32 -3.64 -12.82
CA ASP A 138 -0.01 -2.87 -14.03
C ASP A 138 -1.51 -2.62 -14.25
N VAL A 139 -2.40 -3.30 -13.50
CA VAL A 139 -3.83 -2.94 -13.43
C VAL A 139 -4.06 -1.53 -12.90
N THR A 140 -3.07 -0.96 -12.22
CA THR A 140 -3.08 0.40 -11.64
C THR A 140 -2.57 1.46 -12.60
N ARG A 141 -2.27 1.13 -13.87
CA ARG A 141 -1.63 2.04 -14.86
C ARG A 141 -2.31 3.39 -15.07
N ALA A 142 -3.60 3.50 -14.76
CA ALA A 142 -4.33 4.77 -14.83
C ALA A 142 -4.04 5.69 -13.63
N GLY A 143 -3.18 5.25 -12.71
CA GLY A 143 -2.97 5.91 -11.43
C GLY A 143 -4.12 5.68 -10.45
N ILE A 144 -3.88 6.03 -9.20
CA ILE A 144 -4.85 5.98 -8.11
C ILE A 144 -5.05 7.41 -7.60
N VAL A 145 -6.19 8.00 -7.96
CA VAL A 145 -6.54 9.37 -7.59
C VAL A 145 -7.92 9.33 -6.93
N SER A 146 -7.98 9.73 -5.66
CA SER A 146 -9.21 9.71 -4.87
C SER A 146 -9.08 10.61 -3.64
N ARG A 147 -10.11 10.62 -2.78
CA ARG A 147 -10.00 11.20 -1.44
C ARG A 147 -9.09 10.32 -0.58
N GLY A 148 -8.08 10.91 0.04
CA GLY A 148 -7.32 10.34 1.14
C GLY A 148 -7.85 10.84 2.49
N VAL A 149 -7.72 10.02 3.52
CA VAL A 149 -8.04 10.37 4.91
C VAL A 149 -6.91 9.87 5.81
N LEU A 150 -6.28 10.76 6.55
CA LEU A 150 -5.30 10.38 7.57
C LEU A 150 -6.05 9.91 8.83
N LEU A 151 -5.69 8.73 9.31
CA LEU A 151 -6.06 8.22 10.64
C LEU A 151 -4.82 8.33 11.54
N ASP A 152 -4.74 9.43 12.28
CA ASP A 152 -3.61 9.70 13.18
C ASP A 152 -3.85 9.02 14.54
N ILE A 153 -3.48 7.75 14.63
CA ILE A 153 -3.71 6.91 15.82
C ILE A 153 -2.90 7.39 17.04
N PRO A 154 -1.60 7.73 16.92
CA PRO A 154 -0.85 8.29 18.04
C PRO A 154 -1.53 9.52 18.64
N ARG A 155 -1.98 10.46 17.81
CA ARG A 155 -2.68 11.65 18.27
C ARG A 155 -4.02 11.30 18.94
N LEU A 156 -4.79 10.37 18.39
CA LEU A 156 -6.04 9.90 18.99
C LEU A 156 -5.80 9.33 20.38
N LYS A 157 -4.72 8.57 20.55
CA LYS A 157 -4.31 7.99 21.83
C LYS A 157 -3.56 8.95 22.75
N LYS A 158 -3.20 10.15 22.29
CA LYS A 158 -2.37 11.13 23.00
C LYS A 158 -1.01 10.60 23.42
N ILE A 159 -0.38 9.84 22.53
CA ILE A 159 1.00 9.34 22.63
C ILE A 159 1.83 9.91 21.47
N GLU A 160 3.15 9.88 21.61
CA GLU A 160 4.07 10.44 20.59
C GLU A 160 4.19 9.52 19.38
N TRP A 161 4.31 8.21 19.63
CA TRP A 161 4.38 7.16 18.59
C TRP A 161 3.80 5.84 19.11
N MET A 162 3.58 4.90 18.19
CA MET A 162 3.25 3.51 18.52
C MET A 162 4.54 2.71 18.66
N GLU A 163 4.65 1.90 19.71
CA GLU A 163 5.82 1.01 19.87
C GLU A 163 5.84 -0.09 18.79
N PRO A 164 7.02 -0.49 18.27
CA PRO A 164 7.14 -1.58 17.32
C PRO A 164 6.45 -2.85 17.82
N GLY A 165 5.61 -3.46 16.98
CA GLY A 165 4.82 -4.64 17.33
C GLY A 165 3.59 -4.36 18.20
N GLN A 166 3.34 -3.12 18.57
CA GLN A 166 2.10 -2.74 19.24
C GLN A 166 0.94 -2.83 18.23
N LYS A 167 -0.02 -3.71 18.55
CA LYS A 167 -1.22 -3.84 17.74
C LYS A 167 -2.06 -2.57 17.83
N ILE A 168 -2.49 -2.10 16.68
CA ILE A 168 -3.63 -1.22 16.60
C ILE A 168 -4.85 -2.12 16.81
N LEU A 169 -5.46 -2.08 18.02
CA LEU A 169 -6.56 -2.96 18.44
C LEU A 169 -7.89 -2.57 17.74
N PRO A 170 -9.01 -3.31 17.94
CA PRO A 170 -10.30 -3.01 17.30
C PRO A 170 -10.83 -1.61 17.58
N GLU A 171 -10.41 -1.06 18.69
CA GLU A 171 -10.61 0.35 19.04
C GLU A 171 -9.77 1.25 18.11
N ASP A 172 -8.75 0.67 17.45
CA ASP A 172 -7.77 1.32 16.59
C ASP A 172 -7.64 0.62 15.20
N LEU A 173 -7.02 -0.56 15.03
CA LEU A 173 -6.92 -1.34 13.77
C LEU A 173 -6.22 -2.71 13.97
N ASP A 174 -6.97 -3.78 14.13
CA ASP A 174 -6.53 -5.19 14.07
C ASP A 174 -7.34 -5.90 12.97
N ALA A 175 -7.24 -7.23 12.80
CA ALA A 175 -8.13 -8.03 11.95
C ALA A 175 -9.62 -7.69 12.17
N ALA A 176 -10.00 -7.25 13.37
CA ALA A 176 -11.31 -6.70 13.71
C ALA A 176 -11.68 -5.41 12.95
N CYS A 177 -10.73 -4.73 12.31
CA CYS A 177 -11.00 -3.55 11.48
C CYS A 177 -11.38 -3.89 10.04
N LEU A 178 -11.14 -5.10 9.60
CA LEU A 178 -11.51 -5.54 8.24
C LEU A 178 -12.99 -5.25 7.92
N PRO A 179 -13.99 -5.50 8.81
CA PRO A 179 -15.37 -5.12 8.58
C PRO A 179 -15.56 -3.61 8.37
N TRP A 180 -14.86 -2.79 9.14
CA TRP A 180 -14.94 -1.33 9.03
C TRP A 180 -14.38 -0.84 7.69
N LEU A 181 -13.24 -1.39 7.23
CA LEU A 181 -12.65 -1.09 5.91
C LEU A 181 -13.61 -1.49 4.78
N HIS A 182 -14.20 -2.68 4.88
CA HIS A 182 -15.15 -3.19 3.90
C HIS A 182 -16.41 -2.32 3.79
N GLU A 183 -17.02 -1.98 4.94
CA GLU A 183 -18.23 -1.15 5.01
C GLU A 183 -18.00 0.23 4.35
N ARG A 184 -16.82 0.83 4.59
CA ARG A 184 -16.44 2.14 4.03
C ARG A 184 -15.97 2.08 2.60
N ARG A 185 -15.88 0.88 2.01
CA ARG A 185 -15.46 0.68 0.61
C ARG A 185 -14.10 1.31 0.36
N ILE A 186 -13.14 1.05 1.25
CA ILE A 186 -11.76 1.50 1.11
C ILE A 186 -11.17 0.85 -0.15
N ALA A 187 -10.48 1.63 -0.96
CA ALA A 187 -9.84 1.15 -2.19
C ALA A 187 -8.36 0.83 -1.99
N VAL A 188 -7.69 1.58 -1.11
CA VAL A 188 -6.29 1.42 -0.74
C VAL A 188 -6.17 1.68 0.76
N LEU A 189 -5.40 0.89 1.46
CA LEU A 189 -4.98 1.11 2.83
C LEU A 189 -3.47 1.41 2.85
N GLY A 190 -3.05 2.45 3.54
CA GLY A 190 -1.65 2.80 3.73
C GLY A 190 -1.26 2.80 5.20
N CYS A 191 -0.02 2.41 5.50
CA CYS A 191 0.56 2.39 6.83
C CYS A 191 2.02 2.86 6.78
N ASP A 192 2.50 3.48 7.84
CA ASP A 192 3.89 3.91 8.04
C ASP A 192 4.83 2.77 8.52
N ALA A 193 4.36 1.55 8.43
CA ALA A 193 5.08 0.31 8.70
C ALA A 193 4.59 -0.76 7.72
N VAL A 194 4.94 -2.04 7.96
CA VAL A 194 4.24 -3.18 7.35
C VAL A 194 2.86 -3.30 7.97
N SER A 195 1.83 -3.50 7.15
CA SER A 195 0.42 -3.48 7.57
C SER A 195 0.02 -4.61 8.52
N ASP A 196 0.90 -5.55 8.82
CA ASP A 196 0.67 -6.65 9.75
C ASP A 196 1.69 -6.69 10.88
N VAL A 197 1.27 -7.09 12.07
CA VAL A 197 2.16 -7.40 13.19
C VAL A 197 2.60 -8.86 13.09
N VAL A 198 3.91 -9.11 13.17
CA VAL A 198 4.48 -10.47 13.15
C VAL A 198 5.20 -10.73 14.47
N PRO A 199 4.83 -11.79 15.21
CA PRO A 199 3.76 -12.77 14.93
C PRO A 199 2.34 -12.18 15.09
N SER A 200 1.42 -12.60 14.23
CA SER A 200 0.04 -12.07 14.21
C SER A 200 -0.76 -12.35 15.48
N GLY A 201 -0.39 -13.41 16.21
CA GLY A 201 -1.15 -13.93 17.35
C GLY A 201 -2.38 -14.75 16.95
N TYR A 202 -2.54 -15.10 15.69
CA TYR A 202 -3.57 -16.00 15.16
C TYR A 202 -2.92 -17.24 14.56
N ASP A 203 -3.07 -18.39 15.20
CA ASP A 203 -2.46 -19.65 14.77
C ASP A 203 -2.85 -20.01 13.32
N GLY A 204 -1.83 -20.25 12.49
CA GLY A 204 -2.00 -20.60 11.08
C GLY A 204 -2.40 -19.43 10.16
N ILE A 205 -2.36 -18.18 10.65
CA ILE A 205 -2.57 -16.97 9.85
C ILE A 205 -1.41 -16.00 10.14
N MET A 206 -0.45 -15.90 9.22
CA MET A 206 0.73 -15.08 9.42
C MET A 206 0.43 -13.57 9.23
N LEU A 207 -0.29 -13.22 8.16
CA LEU A 207 -0.55 -11.84 7.73
C LEU A 207 -2.06 -11.61 7.57
N PRO A 208 -2.83 -11.48 8.67
CA PRO A 208 -4.29 -11.38 8.61
C PRO A 208 -4.79 -10.14 7.87
N ILE A 209 -4.09 -9.01 7.95
CA ILE A 209 -4.46 -7.79 7.23
C ILE A 209 -4.18 -7.95 5.73
N HIS A 210 -3.00 -8.45 5.33
CA HIS A 210 -2.72 -8.71 3.91
C HIS A 210 -3.70 -9.71 3.30
N VAL A 211 -4.04 -10.79 4.00
CA VAL A 211 -5.02 -11.76 3.50
C VAL A 211 -6.41 -11.13 3.40
N GLY A 212 -6.85 -10.43 4.43
CA GLY A 212 -8.17 -9.79 4.46
C GLY A 212 -8.31 -8.70 3.40
N THR A 213 -7.28 -7.89 3.20
CA THR A 213 -7.28 -6.77 2.23
C THR A 213 -7.00 -7.26 0.82
N LEU A 214 -5.79 -7.78 0.54
CA LEU A 214 -5.37 -8.14 -0.82
C LEU A 214 -6.21 -9.31 -1.37
N VAL A 215 -6.35 -10.40 -0.60
CA VAL A 215 -6.98 -11.62 -1.11
C VAL A 215 -8.50 -11.56 -1.04
N ALA A 216 -9.07 -11.27 0.13
CA ALA A 216 -10.52 -11.32 0.29
C ALA A 216 -11.22 -10.09 -0.33
N MET A 217 -10.81 -8.89 0.06
CA MET A 217 -11.50 -7.65 -0.33
C MET A 217 -10.98 -7.02 -1.63
N GLY A 218 -9.78 -7.38 -2.11
CA GLY A 218 -9.15 -6.75 -3.26
C GLY A 218 -8.73 -5.30 -3.00
N ILE A 219 -8.34 -4.98 -1.76
CA ILE A 219 -7.82 -3.66 -1.35
C ILE A 219 -6.30 -3.71 -1.48
N HIS A 220 -5.70 -2.80 -2.26
CA HIS A 220 -4.24 -2.69 -2.35
C HIS A 220 -3.66 -2.10 -1.05
N LEU A 221 -2.46 -2.53 -0.68
CA LEU A 221 -1.73 -2.02 0.48
C LEU A 221 -0.58 -1.11 0.07
N ILE A 222 -0.36 -0.05 0.85
CA ILE A 222 0.86 0.76 0.80
C ILE A 222 1.57 0.55 2.12
N ASP A 223 2.72 -0.09 2.09
CA ASP A 223 3.56 -0.30 3.26
C ASP A 223 4.70 0.72 3.30
N ASN A 224 5.16 1.02 4.51
CA ASN A 224 6.25 1.94 4.82
C ASN A 224 6.04 3.35 4.24
N ALA A 225 4.84 3.90 4.35
CA ALA A 225 4.59 5.30 4.01
C ALA A 225 5.28 6.23 5.04
N ASP A 226 5.72 7.40 4.60
CA ASP A 226 6.11 8.49 5.51
C ASP A 226 4.86 9.36 5.81
N LEU A 227 4.33 9.25 7.00
CA LEU A 227 3.10 9.97 7.40
C LEU A 227 3.36 11.20 8.28
N ASP A 228 4.59 11.49 8.69
CA ASP A 228 4.92 12.59 9.62
C ASP A 228 4.57 13.96 9.03
N ALA A 229 4.99 14.18 7.78
CA ALA A 229 4.74 15.45 7.10
C ALA A 229 3.24 15.66 6.83
N VAL A 230 2.50 14.61 6.47
CA VAL A 230 1.05 14.73 6.24
C VAL A 230 0.29 14.90 7.55
N SER A 231 0.75 14.29 8.67
CA SER A 231 0.19 14.51 10.00
C SER A 231 0.38 15.96 10.42
N SER A 232 1.60 16.50 10.31
CA SER A 232 1.90 17.89 10.63
C SER A 232 1.07 18.89 9.82
N THR A 233 0.91 18.63 8.52
CA THR A 233 0.10 19.46 7.62
C THR A 233 -1.39 19.38 7.97
N SER A 234 -1.88 18.18 8.30
CA SER A 234 -3.27 17.98 8.76
C SER A 234 -3.58 18.79 10.02
N VAL A 235 -2.63 18.86 10.98
CA VAL A 235 -2.76 19.70 12.17
C VAL A 235 -2.82 21.17 11.79
N LYS A 236 -1.85 21.63 11.00
CA LYS A 236 -1.73 23.04 10.57
C LYS A 236 -3.01 23.51 9.88
N LEU A 237 -3.61 22.67 9.05
CA LEU A 237 -4.80 23.00 8.26
C LEU A 237 -6.12 22.61 8.94
N GLY A 238 -6.08 21.93 10.10
CA GLY A 238 -7.26 21.52 10.86
C GLY A 238 -8.14 20.49 10.14
N ARG A 239 -7.56 19.68 9.24
CA ARG A 239 -8.31 18.66 8.47
C ARG A 239 -7.46 17.45 8.13
N ASN A 240 -8.08 16.26 8.11
CA ASN A 240 -7.45 14.98 7.80
C ASN A 240 -7.75 14.49 6.39
N GLU A 241 -8.52 15.22 5.60
CA GLU A 241 -8.90 14.86 4.24
C GLU A 241 -8.08 15.66 3.22
N PHE A 242 -7.67 14.99 2.15
CA PHE A 242 -6.87 15.54 1.06
C PHE A 242 -7.16 14.84 -0.27
N LEU A 243 -6.75 15.43 -1.37
CA LEU A 243 -6.64 14.72 -2.64
C LEU A 243 -5.44 13.78 -2.55
N PHE A 244 -5.69 12.48 -2.59
CA PHE A 244 -4.69 11.45 -2.72
C PHE A 244 -4.35 11.21 -4.18
N SER A 245 -3.07 11.22 -4.54
CA SER A 245 -2.58 10.94 -5.90
C SER A 245 -1.35 10.04 -5.85
N MET A 246 -1.38 8.97 -6.62
CA MET A 246 -0.26 8.03 -6.76
C MET A 246 -0.28 7.38 -8.14
N ALA A 247 0.88 7.20 -8.74
CA ALA A 247 1.06 6.50 -10.01
C ALA A 247 2.14 5.41 -9.85
N PRO A 248 1.76 4.16 -9.60
CA PRO A 248 2.71 3.05 -9.61
C PRO A 248 3.41 2.91 -10.97
N LEU A 249 4.62 2.36 -10.97
CA LEU A 249 5.32 2.03 -12.20
C LEU A 249 4.48 1.04 -13.03
N ILE A 250 4.46 1.24 -14.34
CA ILE A 250 3.80 0.30 -15.27
C ILE A 250 4.76 -0.89 -15.50
N LEU A 251 4.90 -1.71 -14.46
CA LEU A 251 5.68 -2.94 -14.49
C LEU A 251 4.75 -4.10 -14.82
N GLU A 252 4.73 -4.50 -16.08
CA GLU A 252 3.93 -5.65 -16.51
C GLU A 252 4.30 -6.89 -15.69
N ARG A 253 3.28 -7.59 -15.19
CA ARG A 253 3.41 -8.79 -14.36
C ARG A 253 4.12 -8.58 -13.02
N GLY A 254 4.34 -7.34 -12.60
CA GLY A 254 4.92 -7.02 -11.30
C GLY A 254 3.98 -7.34 -10.15
N THR A 255 4.54 -7.73 -9.00
CA THR A 255 3.79 -8.03 -7.77
C THR A 255 3.71 -6.82 -6.83
N ALA A 256 4.49 -5.79 -7.10
CA ALA A 256 4.51 -4.51 -6.39
C ALA A 256 5.13 -3.40 -7.24
N SER A 257 5.07 -2.18 -6.73
CA SER A 257 5.82 -1.03 -7.26
C SER A 257 6.32 -0.16 -6.12
N PRO A 258 7.58 0.34 -6.16
CA PRO A 258 7.93 1.50 -5.35
C PRO A 258 7.04 2.67 -5.79
N VAL A 259 6.66 3.51 -4.84
CA VAL A 259 5.72 4.61 -5.09
C VAL A 259 6.08 5.85 -4.28
N ASN A 260 5.69 7.01 -4.79
CA ASN A 260 5.65 8.25 -4.04
C ASN A 260 4.19 8.74 -3.99
N PRO A 261 3.40 8.32 -2.99
CA PRO A 261 2.05 8.83 -2.81
C PRO A 261 2.09 10.30 -2.38
N LEU A 262 1.15 11.09 -2.89
CA LEU A 262 1.02 12.51 -2.56
C LEU A 262 -0.30 12.79 -1.85
N ALA A 263 -0.23 13.57 -0.78
CA ALA A 263 -1.36 14.24 -0.17
C ALA A 263 -1.37 15.70 -0.64
N ILE A 264 -2.48 16.16 -1.24
CA ILE A 264 -2.62 17.53 -1.74
C ILE A 264 -3.83 18.17 -1.04
N PHE A 265 -3.56 19.22 -0.27
CA PHE A 265 -4.53 19.92 0.59
C PHE A 265 -5.14 21.16 -0.04
#